data_4e19be8d4f5574fdece80524309a2f83
#
_entry.id   4e19be8d4f5574fdece80524309a2f83
#
_cell.length_a   1.000
_cell.length_b   1.000
_cell.length_c   1.000
_cell.angle_alpha   90.00
_cell.angle_beta   90.00
_cell.angle_gamma   90.00
#
_symmetry.space_group_name_H-M   'P 1'
#
loop_
_entity.id
_entity.type
_entity.pdbx_description
1 polymer ?
#
loop_
_entity_poly.entity_id
_entity_poly.type
_entity_poly.pdbx_seq_one_letter_code
_entity_poly.pdbx_strand_id
1 'polypeptide(L)'
;MTATIFLASLMLHQQMPQMDQALASQFAQLALKAIEKPYPYKPAHVWVSDQDNLPPRQFNPVFYGAYDWHSAVHGHWVLVRSLKLFPNLPEKDKIRATLSKQFTEEALKKEAEYFARPHTGSFERPYGWNWLLKLVMELRSWDDPDAKVWVARFAPLESLIADRYIKYFPKQSYPIRHGVHSNTAFGLSFALDYARAVKNEKLEALLTERAKFYFLKDQDAPARWEPDGADFLSPSLCEADLMRRVLPQGEFQKWLRQYLPRLEQKDPQSLFVPATVSDRTDPQIAHLDGLNLSRTWCLISIAKALPESDPARKILFDSALVHAKEGLAHVASGDYAGEHWLASFAMELYSR
;
A
#
# COMPACT_ATOMS: atom_id res chain seq x y z
N MET A 1 13.78 54.01 -28.45
CA MET A 1 12.84 52.87 -28.60
C MET A 1 13.52 51.61 -28.08
N THR A 2 13.36 51.31 -26.81
CA THR A 2 13.94 50.14 -26.17
C THR A 2 12.85 49.07 -26.03
N ALA A 3 12.96 48.01 -26.83
CA ALA A 3 12.04 46.91 -26.81
C ALA A 3 12.39 46.00 -25.60
N THR A 4 11.53 46.00 -24.59
CA THR A 4 11.59 45.11 -23.45
C THR A 4 11.02 43.75 -23.87
N ILE A 5 11.92 42.79 -24.05
CA ILE A 5 11.55 41.38 -24.30
C ILE A 5 11.07 40.78 -23.00
N PHE A 6 9.76 40.60 -22.84
CA PHE A 6 9.18 39.75 -21.79
C PHE A 6 9.41 38.28 -22.17
N LEU A 7 10.47 37.69 -21.58
CA LEU A 7 10.60 36.24 -21.52
C LEU A 7 9.58 35.72 -20.51
N ALA A 8 8.40 35.33 -20.99
CA ALA A 8 7.48 34.53 -20.21
C ALA A 8 8.12 33.15 -20.01
N SER A 9 8.70 32.92 -18.82
CA SER A 9 9.12 31.61 -18.38
C SER A 9 7.86 30.74 -18.28
N LEU A 10 7.58 29.93 -19.29
CA LEU A 10 6.68 28.79 -19.19
C LEU A 10 7.33 27.79 -18.24
N MET A 11 7.07 27.93 -16.95
CA MET A 11 7.23 26.83 -16.00
C MET A 11 6.20 25.78 -16.39
N LEU A 12 6.61 24.80 -17.19
CA LEU A 12 5.91 23.54 -17.32
C LEU A 12 5.88 22.92 -15.90
N HIS A 13 4.81 23.14 -15.16
CA HIS A 13 4.48 22.35 -14.00
C HIS A 13 4.26 20.93 -14.52
N GLN A 14 5.25 20.07 -14.39
CA GLN A 14 5.06 18.66 -14.62
C GLN A 14 4.00 18.20 -13.61
N GLN A 15 2.80 17.94 -14.12
CA GLN A 15 1.71 17.39 -13.30
C GLN A 15 1.97 15.91 -13.07
N MET A 16 1.58 15.42 -11.91
CA MET A 16 1.58 13.97 -11.64
C MET A 16 0.77 13.26 -12.72
N PRO A 17 1.25 12.08 -13.19
CA PRO A 17 0.48 11.30 -14.16
C PRO A 17 -0.92 11.03 -13.61
N GLN A 18 -1.93 11.16 -14.47
CA GLN A 18 -3.32 10.85 -14.11
C GLN A 18 -3.68 9.46 -14.62
N MET A 19 -4.51 8.75 -13.87
CA MET A 19 -5.04 7.48 -14.31
C MET A 19 -6.17 7.70 -15.31
N ASP A 20 -6.07 7.07 -16.46
CA ASP A 20 -7.14 6.96 -17.42
C ASP A 20 -7.71 5.53 -17.49
N GLN A 21 -8.74 5.35 -18.30
CA GLN A 21 -9.38 4.04 -18.46
C GLN A 21 -8.44 2.99 -19.09
N ALA A 22 -7.55 3.40 -19.99
CA ALA A 22 -6.61 2.47 -20.65
C ALA A 22 -5.60 1.91 -19.65
N LEU A 23 -5.05 2.76 -18.80
CA LEU A 23 -4.12 2.36 -17.75
C LEU A 23 -4.82 1.51 -16.68
N ALA A 24 -6.05 1.87 -16.29
CA ALA A 24 -6.85 1.07 -15.36
C ALA A 24 -7.17 -0.32 -15.94
N SER A 25 -7.46 -0.41 -17.24
CA SER A 25 -7.63 -1.69 -17.95
C SER A 25 -6.37 -2.53 -17.92
N GLN A 26 -5.20 -1.93 -18.19
CA GLN A 26 -3.93 -2.64 -18.12
C GLN A 26 -3.67 -3.23 -16.72
N PHE A 27 -3.87 -2.44 -15.66
CA PHE A 27 -3.69 -2.90 -14.29
C PHE A 27 -4.71 -3.99 -13.91
N ALA A 28 -5.96 -3.85 -14.36
CA ALA A 28 -6.98 -4.88 -14.14
C ALA A 28 -6.64 -6.20 -14.84
N GLN A 29 -6.09 -6.16 -16.05
CA GLN A 29 -5.65 -7.36 -16.78
C GLN A 29 -4.49 -8.07 -16.04
N LEU A 30 -3.51 -7.33 -15.51
CA LEU A 30 -2.43 -7.89 -14.70
C LEU A 30 -2.99 -8.57 -13.44
N ALA A 31 -3.88 -7.90 -12.73
CA ALA A 31 -4.51 -8.45 -11.53
C ALA A 31 -5.35 -9.71 -11.84
N LEU A 32 -6.19 -9.70 -12.90
CA LEU A 32 -6.97 -10.86 -13.33
C LEU A 32 -6.10 -12.07 -13.68
N LYS A 33 -4.95 -11.82 -14.35
CA LYS A 33 -3.99 -12.89 -14.68
C LYS A 33 -3.35 -13.50 -13.44
N ALA A 34 -3.11 -12.68 -12.40
CA ALA A 34 -2.38 -13.11 -11.21
C ALA A 34 -3.27 -13.80 -10.17
N ILE A 35 -4.44 -13.23 -9.82
CA ILE A 35 -5.26 -13.71 -8.67
C ILE A 35 -5.85 -15.12 -8.84
N GLU A 36 -6.00 -15.60 -10.07
CA GLU A 36 -6.48 -16.97 -10.35
C GLU A 36 -5.32 -17.96 -10.59
N LYS A 37 -4.05 -17.51 -10.59
CA LYS A 37 -2.86 -18.34 -10.80
C LYS A 37 -2.37 -18.93 -9.48
N PRO A 38 -2.59 -20.22 -9.18
CA PRO A 38 -2.27 -20.80 -7.88
C PRO A 38 -0.77 -21.09 -7.68
N TYR A 39 0.03 -21.08 -8.73
CA TYR A 39 1.47 -21.37 -8.69
C TYR A 39 2.26 -20.46 -9.63
N PRO A 40 3.55 -20.10 -9.28
CA PRO A 40 4.22 -20.44 -8.03
C PRO A 40 3.50 -19.82 -6.82
N TYR A 41 3.62 -20.44 -5.63
CA TYR A 41 3.00 -19.95 -4.40
C TYR A 41 3.99 -20.03 -3.24
N LYS A 42 4.14 -18.96 -2.50
CA LYS A 42 4.97 -18.84 -1.30
C LYS A 42 4.07 -18.88 -0.05
N PRO A 43 3.89 -20.04 0.59
CA PRO A 43 3.11 -20.12 1.81
C PRO A 43 3.85 -19.45 2.97
N ALA A 44 3.12 -18.68 3.78
CA ALA A 44 3.60 -18.15 5.05
C ALA A 44 2.91 -18.85 6.25
N HIS A 45 2.52 -20.12 6.04
CA HIS A 45 1.78 -20.91 7.02
C HIS A 45 2.70 -21.54 8.05
N VAL A 46 2.19 -21.70 9.27
CA VAL A 46 2.80 -22.56 10.28
C VAL A 46 2.07 -23.91 10.24
N TRP A 47 2.78 -24.96 9.88
CA TRP A 47 2.25 -26.32 9.91
C TRP A 47 2.42 -26.88 11.32
N VAL A 48 1.33 -27.41 11.87
CA VAL A 48 1.35 -28.09 13.18
C VAL A 48 1.24 -29.61 13.02
N SER A 49 0.93 -30.08 11.82
CA SER A 49 0.86 -31.49 11.42
C SER A 49 0.99 -31.64 9.90
N ASP A 50 1.25 -32.85 9.44
CA ASP A 50 1.29 -33.22 8.02
C ASP A 50 -0.05 -32.92 7.30
N GLN A 51 -1.16 -32.86 8.02
CA GLN A 51 -2.49 -32.55 7.50
C GLN A 51 -2.63 -31.09 7.09
N ASP A 52 -1.70 -30.23 7.51
CA ASP A 52 -1.65 -28.82 7.11
C ASP A 52 -0.98 -28.59 5.74
N ASN A 53 -0.42 -29.65 5.13
CA ASN A 53 0.16 -29.57 3.79
C ASN A 53 -0.92 -29.63 2.70
N LEU A 54 -1.66 -28.55 2.57
CA LEU A 54 -2.78 -28.43 1.62
C LEU A 54 -2.42 -27.50 0.44
N PRO A 55 -3.02 -27.74 -0.75
CA PRO A 55 -2.92 -26.80 -1.86
C PRO A 55 -3.43 -25.39 -1.49
N PRO A 56 -2.90 -24.30 -2.10
CA PRO A 56 -3.28 -22.93 -1.76
C PRO A 56 -4.79 -22.69 -1.71
N ARG A 57 -5.54 -23.19 -2.69
CA ARG A 57 -7.03 -23.05 -2.74
C ARG A 57 -7.78 -23.71 -1.60
N GLN A 58 -7.18 -24.68 -0.94
CA GLN A 58 -7.82 -25.34 0.22
C GLN A 58 -7.55 -24.59 1.52
N PHE A 59 -6.39 -23.95 1.61
CA PHE A 59 -6.04 -23.08 2.74
C PHE A 59 -6.76 -21.73 2.67
N ASN A 60 -6.63 -21.05 1.53
CA ASN A 60 -7.10 -19.69 1.30
C ASN A 60 -7.97 -19.69 0.02
N PRO A 61 -9.24 -20.07 0.11
CA PRO A 61 -10.08 -20.28 -1.08
C PRO A 61 -10.40 -18.99 -1.85
N VAL A 62 -10.22 -17.82 -1.23
CA VAL A 62 -10.35 -16.51 -1.89
C VAL A 62 -8.98 -16.02 -2.37
N PHE A 63 -8.00 -16.01 -1.48
CA PHE A 63 -6.69 -15.37 -1.71
C PHE A 63 -5.58 -16.40 -1.96
N TYR A 64 -5.77 -17.28 -2.91
CA TYR A 64 -4.89 -18.41 -3.25
C TYR A 64 -3.93 -18.15 -4.40
N GLY A 65 -4.13 -17.06 -5.15
CA GLY A 65 -3.33 -16.73 -6.33
C GLY A 65 -2.24 -15.70 -6.06
N ALA A 66 -1.69 -15.15 -7.15
CA ALA A 66 -0.75 -14.03 -7.13
C ALA A 66 0.49 -14.26 -6.25
N TYR A 67 1.05 -15.45 -6.24
CA TYR A 67 2.28 -15.82 -5.51
C TYR A 67 2.12 -15.98 -4.00
N ASP A 68 1.36 -15.13 -3.32
CA ASP A 68 1.10 -15.19 -1.88
C ASP A 68 -0.25 -14.55 -1.51
N TRP A 69 -0.64 -14.68 -0.24
CA TRP A 69 -1.93 -14.22 0.23
C TRP A 69 -2.14 -12.71 0.08
N HIS A 70 -1.17 -11.91 0.51
CA HIS A 70 -1.30 -10.46 0.44
C HIS A 70 -1.29 -9.92 -0.99
N SER A 71 -0.50 -10.52 -1.88
CA SER A 71 -0.49 -10.13 -3.30
C SER A 71 -1.84 -10.44 -3.96
N ALA A 72 -2.50 -11.56 -3.59
CA ALA A 72 -3.87 -11.81 -4.00
C ALA A 72 -4.83 -10.75 -3.47
N VAL A 73 -4.74 -10.37 -2.18
CA VAL A 73 -5.60 -9.34 -1.58
C VAL A 73 -5.51 -8.00 -2.31
N HIS A 74 -4.29 -7.50 -2.53
CA HIS A 74 -4.17 -6.21 -3.22
C HIS A 74 -4.41 -6.31 -4.74
N GLY A 75 -4.27 -7.50 -5.36
CA GLY A 75 -4.77 -7.74 -6.71
C GLY A 75 -6.30 -7.60 -6.79
N HIS A 76 -7.04 -8.15 -5.82
CA HIS A 76 -8.49 -7.96 -5.71
C HIS A 76 -8.86 -6.49 -5.48
N TRP A 77 -8.09 -5.77 -4.65
CA TRP A 77 -8.31 -4.33 -4.48
C TRP A 77 -8.14 -3.56 -5.78
N VAL A 78 -7.13 -3.88 -6.62
CA VAL A 78 -6.98 -3.28 -7.95
C VAL A 78 -8.24 -3.46 -8.79
N LEU A 79 -8.82 -4.67 -8.82
CA LEU A 79 -10.03 -4.96 -9.58
C LEU A 79 -11.24 -4.14 -9.09
N VAL A 80 -11.46 -4.13 -7.77
CA VAL A 80 -12.54 -3.34 -7.15
C VAL A 80 -12.36 -1.86 -7.45
N ARG A 81 -11.16 -1.33 -7.26
CA ARG A 81 -10.84 0.08 -7.50
C ARG A 81 -11.02 0.47 -8.96
N SER A 82 -10.56 -0.39 -9.88
CA SER A 82 -10.71 -0.18 -11.32
C SER A 82 -12.17 -0.07 -11.74
N LEU A 83 -13.04 -0.97 -11.28
CA LEU A 83 -14.48 -0.92 -11.55
C LEU A 83 -15.15 0.32 -10.96
N LYS A 84 -14.76 0.70 -9.74
CA LYS A 84 -15.32 1.87 -9.05
C LYS A 84 -14.98 3.18 -9.77
N LEU A 85 -13.73 3.31 -10.26
CA LEU A 85 -13.29 4.51 -10.98
C LEU A 85 -13.75 4.54 -12.44
N PHE A 86 -13.79 3.38 -13.08
CA PHE A 86 -14.09 3.23 -14.50
C PHE A 86 -15.14 2.13 -14.73
N PRO A 87 -16.44 2.42 -14.50
CA PRO A 87 -17.48 1.39 -14.56
C PRO A 87 -17.69 0.81 -15.97
N ASN A 88 -17.12 1.45 -17.00
CA ASN A 88 -17.19 1.02 -18.40
C ASN A 88 -15.91 0.37 -18.92
N LEU A 89 -15.05 -0.18 -18.02
CA LEU A 89 -13.88 -0.95 -18.43
C LEU A 89 -14.26 -2.09 -19.40
N PRO A 90 -13.41 -2.38 -20.40
CA PRO A 90 -13.61 -3.55 -21.25
C PRO A 90 -13.74 -4.87 -20.48
N GLU A 91 -13.01 -5.00 -19.38
CA GLU A 91 -12.95 -6.19 -18.53
C GLU A 91 -14.04 -6.25 -17.46
N LYS A 92 -14.97 -5.27 -17.39
CA LYS A 92 -15.93 -5.13 -16.29
C LYS A 92 -16.71 -6.40 -15.98
N ASP A 93 -17.25 -7.08 -17.00
CA ASP A 93 -18.05 -8.28 -16.81
C ASP A 93 -17.19 -9.45 -16.32
N LYS A 94 -15.98 -9.59 -16.85
CA LYS A 94 -15.02 -10.60 -16.38
C LYS A 94 -14.60 -10.34 -14.95
N ILE A 95 -14.32 -9.08 -14.57
CA ILE A 95 -13.96 -8.71 -13.20
C ILE A 95 -15.10 -9.05 -12.25
N ARG A 96 -16.34 -8.63 -12.54
CA ARG A 96 -17.51 -8.94 -11.71
C ARG A 96 -17.74 -10.44 -11.55
N ALA A 97 -17.64 -11.20 -12.64
CA ALA A 97 -17.77 -12.66 -12.59
C ALA A 97 -16.68 -13.29 -11.71
N THR A 98 -15.42 -12.87 -11.86
CA THR A 98 -14.30 -13.37 -11.07
C THR A 98 -14.47 -13.05 -9.58
N LEU A 99 -14.77 -11.79 -9.24
CA LEU A 99 -15.00 -11.37 -7.84
C LEU A 99 -16.21 -12.10 -7.23
N SER A 100 -17.32 -12.22 -7.93
CA SER A 100 -18.51 -12.92 -7.44
C SER A 100 -18.27 -14.40 -7.19
N LYS A 101 -17.46 -15.05 -8.04
CA LYS A 101 -17.04 -16.44 -7.88
C LYS A 101 -16.15 -16.67 -6.65
N GLN A 102 -15.28 -15.71 -6.33
CA GLN A 102 -14.34 -15.82 -5.22
C GLN A 102 -14.92 -15.27 -3.90
N PHE A 103 -15.67 -14.17 -3.93
CA PHE A 103 -16.25 -13.54 -2.73
C PHE A 103 -17.56 -14.23 -2.30
N THR A 104 -17.58 -15.56 -2.25
CA THR A 104 -18.73 -16.30 -1.71
C THR A 104 -18.71 -16.28 -0.19
N GLU A 105 -19.89 -16.46 0.42
CA GLU A 105 -19.99 -16.54 1.88
C GLU A 105 -19.15 -17.70 2.44
N GLU A 106 -19.24 -18.88 1.80
CA GLU A 106 -18.50 -20.08 2.21
C GLU A 106 -16.97 -19.85 2.13
N ALA A 107 -16.47 -19.27 1.03
CA ALA A 107 -15.03 -19.06 0.85
C ALA A 107 -14.48 -18.03 1.85
N LEU A 108 -15.18 -16.91 2.06
CA LEU A 108 -14.77 -15.88 3.03
C LEU A 108 -14.87 -16.37 4.49
N LYS A 109 -15.85 -17.24 4.79
CA LYS A 109 -15.92 -17.90 6.09
C LYS A 109 -14.71 -18.81 6.32
N LYS A 110 -14.30 -19.59 5.33
CA LYS A 110 -13.08 -20.43 5.41
C LYS A 110 -11.81 -19.58 5.59
N GLU A 111 -11.70 -18.44 4.91
CA GLU A 111 -10.60 -17.49 5.16
C GLU A 111 -10.58 -17.04 6.64
N ALA A 112 -11.74 -16.66 7.19
CA ALA A 112 -11.85 -16.26 8.58
C ALA A 112 -11.50 -17.41 9.55
N GLU A 113 -11.99 -18.63 9.27
CA GLU A 113 -11.69 -19.84 10.04
C GLU A 113 -10.18 -20.15 10.04
N TYR A 114 -9.50 -19.96 8.91
CA TYR A 114 -8.05 -20.11 8.85
C TYR A 114 -7.35 -19.14 9.81
N PHE A 115 -7.69 -17.86 9.77
CA PHE A 115 -7.15 -16.88 10.69
C PHE A 115 -7.50 -17.15 12.17
N ALA A 116 -8.59 -17.83 12.46
CA ALA A 116 -8.98 -18.20 13.84
C ALA A 116 -8.20 -19.40 14.41
N ARG A 117 -7.43 -20.14 13.59
CA ARG A 117 -6.65 -21.30 14.04
C ARG A 117 -5.54 -20.90 15.03
N PRO A 118 -5.16 -21.81 15.95
CA PRO A 118 -3.91 -21.67 16.71
C PRO A 118 -2.71 -21.47 15.76
N HIS A 119 -1.67 -20.78 16.24
CA HIS A 119 -0.42 -20.53 15.50
C HIS A 119 -0.50 -19.60 14.28
N THR A 120 -1.69 -19.07 13.91
CA THR A 120 -1.82 -18.11 12.80
C THR A 120 -1.70 -16.64 13.23
N GLY A 121 -1.34 -16.38 14.48
CA GLY A 121 -1.29 -15.01 15.04
C GLY A 121 -0.34 -14.05 14.34
N SER A 122 0.70 -14.57 13.68
CA SER A 122 1.66 -13.78 12.89
C SER A 122 1.43 -13.84 11.38
N PHE A 123 0.48 -14.65 10.91
CA PHE A 123 0.19 -14.77 9.49
C PHE A 123 -0.23 -13.41 8.93
N GLU A 124 0.49 -12.97 7.89
CA GLU A 124 0.27 -11.71 7.17
C GLU A 124 0.42 -10.40 7.98
N ARG A 125 1.01 -10.46 9.16
CA ARG A 125 1.11 -9.34 10.09
C ARG A 125 2.30 -8.41 9.81
N PRO A 126 2.08 -7.09 9.69
CA PRO A 126 0.79 -6.42 9.55
C PRO A 126 0.40 -6.12 8.10
N TYR A 127 1.26 -6.43 7.12
CA TYR A 127 1.15 -6.00 5.72
C TYR A 127 -0.14 -6.48 5.04
N GLY A 128 -0.37 -7.79 5.07
CA GLY A 128 -1.58 -8.37 4.48
C GLY A 128 -2.85 -7.93 5.20
N TRP A 129 -2.82 -7.78 6.54
CA TRP A 129 -3.95 -7.22 7.29
C TRP A 129 -4.28 -5.81 6.83
N ASN A 130 -3.27 -4.99 6.61
CA ASN A 130 -3.40 -3.61 6.16
C ASN A 130 -4.07 -3.53 4.77
N TRP A 131 -3.63 -4.37 3.83
CA TRP A 131 -4.22 -4.44 2.50
C TRP A 131 -5.65 -5.00 2.50
N LEU A 132 -5.96 -5.96 3.38
CA LEU A 132 -7.33 -6.46 3.52
C LEU A 132 -8.28 -5.35 3.99
N LEU A 133 -7.89 -4.58 5.02
CA LEU A 133 -8.70 -3.46 5.48
C LEU A 133 -8.87 -2.39 4.40
N LYS A 134 -7.85 -2.18 3.57
CA LYS A 134 -7.96 -1.28 2.41
C LYS A 134 -8.96 -1.80 1.36
N LEU A 135 -8.92 -3.09 1.02
CA LEU A 135 -9.91 -3.71 0.13
C LEU A 135 -11.34 -3.55 0.67
N VAL A 136 -11.54 -3.84 1.95
CA VAL A 136 -12.88 -3.70 2.57
C VAL A 136 -13.34 -2.25 2.62
N MET A 137 -12.44 -1.30 2.93
CA MET A 137 -12.73 0.13 2.87
C MET A 137 -13.17 0.58 1.46
N GLU A 138 -12.52 0.08 0.42
CA GLU A 138 -12.88 0.38 -0.97
C GLU A 138 -14.28 -0.14 -1.32
N LEU A 139 -14.59 -1.38 -0.95
CA LEU A 139 -15.92 -1.97 -1.12
C LEU A 139 -17.01 -1.20 -0.37
N ARG A 140 -16.76 -0.81 0.89
CA ARG A 140 -17.71 -0.06 1.73
C ARG A 140 -18.01 1.34 1.19
N SER A 141 -17.05 1.94 0.51
CA SER A 141 -17.19 3.28 -0.06
C SER A 141 -17.71 3.29 -1.50
N TRP A 142 -18.11 2.12 -2.01
CA TRP A 142 -18.63 1.98 -3.38
C TRP A 142 -20.14 1.71 -3.36
N ASP A 143 -20.93 2.67 -3.90
CA ASP A 143 -22.38 2.50 -4.04
C ASP A 143 -22.71 1.63 -5.27
N ASP A 144 -22.57 0.33 -5.09
CA ASP A 144 -22.78 -0.69 -6.12
C ASP A 144 -23.50 -1.89 -5.50
N PRO A 145 -24.48 -2.53 -6.18
CA PRO A 145 -25.22 -3.66 -5.66
C PRO A 145 -24.33 -4.85 -5.29
N ASP A 146 -23.34 -5.20 -6.14
CA ASP A 146 -22.43 -6.31 -5.87
C ASP A 146 -21.52 -6.00 -4.69
N ALA A 147 -21.00 -4.76 -4.59
CA ALA A 147 -20.17 -4.34 -3.49
C ALA A 147 -20.89 -4.45 -2.14
N LYS A 148 -22.19 -4.10 -2.07
CA LYS A 148 -23.00 -4.25 -0.85
C LYS A 148 -23.09 -5.72 -0.41
N VAL A 149 -23.28 -6.64 -1.36
CA VAL A 149 -23.30 -8.08 -1.09
C VAL A 149 -21.94 -8.57 -0.63
N TRP A 150 -20.87 -8.17 -1.32
CA TRP A 150 -19.52 -8.60 -0.97
C TRP A 150 -19.08 -8.08 0.40
N VAL A 151 -19.37 -6.83 0.74
CA VAL A 151 -19.10 -6.26 2.08
C VAL A 151 -19.74 -7.09 3.19
N ALA A 152 -21.00 -7.48 3.02
CA ALA A 152 -21.70 -8.31 4.02
C ALA A 152 -20.99 -9.65 4.23
N ARG A 153 -20.47 -10.26 3.16
CA ARG A 153 -19.73 -11.52 3.22
C ARG A 153 -18.34 -11.39 3.83
N PHE A 154 -17.69 -10.22 3.68
CA PHE A 154 -16.40 -9.92 4.30
C PHE A 154 -16.48 -9.69 5.81
N ALA A 155 -17.64 -9.39 6.36
CA ALA A 155 -17.78 -8.95 7.75
C ALA A 155 -17.09 -9.85 8.82
N PRO A 156 -17.14 -11.22 8.73
CA PRO A 156 -16.42 -12.07 9.69
C PRO A 156 -14.90 -11.91 9.62
N LEU A 157 -14.34 -11.88 8.41
CA LEU A 157 -12.89 -11.73 8.20
C LEU A 157 -12.42 -10.31 8.57
N GLU A 158 -13.18 -9.29 8.19
CA GLU A 158 -12.95 -7.89 8.55
C GLU A 158 -12.87 -7.69 10.06
N SER A 159 -13.89 -8.19 10.79
CA SER A 159 -13.95 -8.10 12.25
C SER A 159 -12.75 -8.80 12.89
N LEU A 160 -12.39 -9.99 12.42
CA LEU A 160 -11.27 -10.75 12.94
C LEU A 160 -9.94 -10.01 12.75
N ILE A 161 -9.70 -9.41 11.59
CA ILE A 161 -8.49 -8.64 11.34
C ILE A 161 -8.45 -7.38 12.21
N ALA A 162 -9.56 -6.62 12.33
CA ALA A 162 -9.62 -5.48 13.22
C ALA A 162 -9.30 -5.87 14.69
N ASP A 163 -9.86 -7.00 15.14
CA ASP A 163 -9.57 -7.56 16.47
C ASP A 163 -8.09 -7.95 16.64
N ARG A 164 -7.42 -8.43 15.59
CA ARG A 164 -5.98 -8.73 15.63
C ARG A 164 -5.14 -7.49 15.87
N TYR A 165 -5.48 -6.35 15.27
CA TYR A 165 -4.85 -5.06 15.58
C TYR A 165 -5.01 -4.72 17.06
N ILE A 166 -6.24 -4.82 17.58
CA ILE A 166 -6.55 -4.50 18.98
C ILE A 166 -5.79 -5.42 19.97
N LYS A 167 -5.60 -6.69 19.62
CA LYS A 167 -4.93 -7.67 20.49
C LYS A 167 -3.39 -7.63 20.38
N TYR A 168 -2.86 -7.25 19.25
CA TYR A 168 -1.42 -7.32 18.98
C TYR A 168 -0.66 -6.04 19.34
N PHE A 169 -1.09 -4.88 18.84
CA PHE A 169 -0.31 -3.65 18.95
C PHE A 169 -0.06 -3.18 20.39
N PRO A 170 -0.96 -3.39 21.37
CA PRO A 170 -0.64 -3.10 22.76
C PRO A 170 0.53 -3.92 23.33
N LYS A 171 0.82 -5.09 22.75
CA LYS A 171 1.91 -6.00 23.20
C LYS A 171 3.23 -5.70 22.51
N GLN A 172 3.22 -5.02 21.37
CA GLN A 172 4.44 -4.68 20.64
C GLN A 172 5.15 -3.50 21.33
N SER A 173 6.26 -3.80 22.00
CA SER A 173 7.03 -2.79 22.74
C SER A 173 7.86 -1.87 21.84
N TYR A 174 8.36 -2.40 20.73
CA TYR A 174 9.20 -1.67 19.77
C TYR A 174 8.65 -1.76 18.36
N PRO A 175 8.69 -0.68 17.54
CA PRO A 175 8.28 -0.75 16.15
C PRO A 175 9.32 -1.49 15.30
N ILE A 176 8.86 -2.15 14.24
CA ILE A 176 9.70 -2.72 13.21
C ILE A 176 9.87 -1.66 12.13
N ARG A 177 11.12 -1.31 11.78
CA ARG A 177 11.46 -0.14 10.95
C ARG A 177 12.15 -0.48 9.61
N HIS A 178 12.14 -1.73 9.16
CA HIS A 178 12.71 -2.08 7.86
C HIS A 178 11.70 -1.89 6.72
N GLY A 179 12.18 -1.84 5.47
CA GLY A 179 11.38 -1.51 4.30
C GLY A 179 10.62 -2.68 3.66
N VAL A 180 10.27 -3.73 4.45
CA VAL A 180 9.53 -4.90 3.97
C VAL A 180 8.26 -5.16 4.80
N HIS A 181 7.58 -6.28 4.54
CA HIS A 181 6.23 -6.61 5.02
C HIS A 181 5.93 -6.33 6.49
N SER A 182 6.88 -6.50 7.40
CA SER A 182 6.64 -6.29 8.84
C SER A 182 6.76 -4.84 9.31
N ASN A 183 6.95 -3.86 8.39
CA ASN A 183 7.03 -2.44 8.72
C ASN A 183 5.82 -1.97 9.53
N THR A 184 6.08 -1.46 10.75
CA THR A 184 5.01 -1.05 11.67
C THR A 184 4.30 0.21 11.19
N ALA A 185 5.02 1.21 10.71
CA ALA A 185 4.43 2.47 10.28
C ALA A 185 3.47 2.26 9.09
N PHE A 186 3.91 1.49 8.07
CA PHE A 186 3.03 1.10 6.98
C PHE A 186 1.83 0.29 7.48
N GLY A 187 2.06 -0.69 8.36
CA GLY A 187 1.01 -1.55 8.91
C GLY A 187 -0.07 -0.80 9.69
N LEU A 188 0.23 0.37 10.26
CA LEU A 188 -0.75 1.21 10.93
C LEU A 188 -1.49 2.17 9.97
N SER A 189 -0.91 2.51 8.81
CA SER A 189 -1.38 3.60 7.97
C SER A 189 -2.75 3.36 7.35
N PHE A 190 -2.94 2.29 6.57
CA PHE A 190 -4.23 1.98 5.94
C PHE A 190 -5.26 1.51 6.98
N ALA A 191 -4.80 0.85 8.05
CA ALA A 191 -5.67 0.46 9.15
C ALA A 191 -6.29 1.70 9.84
N LEU A 192 -5.52 2.79 9.97
CA LEU A 192 -6.02 4.06 10.50
C LEU A 192 -7.00 4.72 9.52
N ASP A 193 -6.69 4.73 8.21
CA ASP A 193 -7.59 5.23 7.18
C ASP A 193 -8.91 4.43 7.18
N TYR A 194 -8.83 3.09 7.29
CA TYR A 194 -9.99 2.21 7.45
C TYR A 194 -10.80 2.54 8.70
N ALA A 195 -10.16 2.62 9.87
CA ALA A 195 -10.86 2.86 11.14
C ALA A 195 -11.69 4.15 11.09
N ARG A 196 -11.16 5.20 10.47
CA ARG A 196 -11.85 6.47 10.24
C ARG A 196 -13.02 6.32 9.27
N ALA A 197 -12.80 5.65 8.14
CA ALA A 197 -13.82 5.46 7.12
C ALA A 197 -15.05 4.70 7.65
N VAL A 198 -14.83 3.68 8.50
CA VAL A 198 -15.91 2.88 9.09
C VAL A 198 -16.37 3.38 10.47
N LYS A 199 -15.79 4.50 10.96
CA LYS A 199 -16.09 5.10 12.27
C LYS A 199 -15.85 4.12 13.44
N ASN A 200 -14.79 3.32 13.37
CA ASN A 200 -14.38 2.45 14.47
C ASN A 200 -13.47 3.23 15.42
N GLU A 201 -14.10 4.00 16.32
CA GLU A 201 -13.42 4.89 17.27
C GLU A 201 -12.41 4.15 18.16
N LYS A 202 -12.73 2.92 18.59
CA LYS A 202 -11.83 2.12 19.43
C LYS A 202 -10.53 1.76 18.67
N LEU A 203 -10.65 1.36 17.43
CA LEU A 203 -9.48 1.02 16.60
C LEU A 203 -8.69 2.29 16.26
N GLU A 204 -9.35 3.38 15.88
CA GLU A 204 -8.71 4.66 15.58
C GLU A 204 -7.90 5.19 16.77
N ALA A 205 -8.51 5.20 17.96
CA ALA A 205 -7.85 5.65 19.20
C ALA A 205 -6.59 4.82 19.49
N LEU A 206 -6.69 3.49 19.40
CA LEU A 206 -5.56 2.60 19.60
C LEU A 206 -4.44 2.86 18.59
N LEU A 207 -4.76 2.92 17.28
CA LEU A 207 -3.76 3.11 16.24
C LEU A 207 -3.07 4.47 16.36
N THR A 208 -3.83 5.52 16.71
CA THR A 208 -3.31 6.87 16.97
C THR A 208 -2.38 6.88 18.18
N GLU A 209 -2.78 6.25 19.27
CA GLU A 209 -1.95 6.12 20.48
C GLU A 209 -0.66 5.37 20.18
N ARG A 210 -0.74 4.23 19.48
CA ARG A 210 0.45 3.42 19.14
C ARG A 210 1.39 4.12 18.17
N ALA A 211 0.87 4.83 17.17
CA ALA A 211 1.69 5.65 16.28
C ALA A 211 2.50 6.70 17.05
N LYS A 212 1.85 7.44 17.96
CA LYS A 212 2.53 8.43 18.81
C LYS A 212 3.53 7.77 19.79
N PHE A 213 3.16 6.64 20.39
CA PHE A 213 4.04 5.90 21.29
C PHE A 213 5.34 5.47 20.61
N TYR A 214 5.26 5.00 19.36
CA TYR A 214 6.43 4.52 18.63
C TYR A 214 7.29 5.64 18.03
N PHE A 215 6.68 6.71 17.52
CA PHE A 215 7.33 7.57 16.55
C PHE A 215 7.37 9.06 16.94
N LEU A 216 6.60 9.50 17.94
CA LEU A 216 6.53 10.94 18.27
C LEU A 216 7.88 11.55 18.70
N LYS A 217 8.76 10.74 19.28
CA LYS A 217 10.05 11.18 19.81
C LYS A 217 11.21 10.97 18.84
N ASP A 218 10.95 10.44 17.63
CA ASP A 218 11.99 10.16 16.67
C ASP A 218 12.54 11.46 16.06
N GLN A 219 13.87 11.50 15.95
CA GLN A 219 14.63 12.64 15.43
C GLN A 219 15.78 12.13 14.57
N ASP A 220 16.23 12.94 13.59
CA ASP A 220 17.35 12.66 12.69
C ASP A 220 17.33 11.21 12.16
N ALA A 221 16.25 10.87 11.46
CA ALA A 221 16.05 9.53 10.92
C ALA A 221 17.26 9.04 10.13
N PRO A 222 17.70 7.76 10.29
CA PRO A 222 18.87 7.21 9.61
C PRO A 222 18.61 6.93 8.12
N ALA A 223 17.89 7.83 7.43
CA ALA A 223 17.48 7.70 6.04
C ALA A 223 18.63 7.54 5.04
N ARG A 224 19.87 7.85 5.47
CA ARG A 224 21.09 7.61 4.66
C ARG A 224 21.40 6.15 4.39
N TRP A 225 20.77 5.23 5.12
CA TRP A 225 20.91 3.79 4.92
C TRP A 225 19.88 3.22 3.93
N GLU A 226 18.90 4.03 3.53
CA GLU A 226 17.94 3.64 2.52
C GLU A 226 18.46 3.89 1.09
N PRO A 227 18.13 3.00 0.14
CA PRO A 227 17.37 1.77 0.33
C PRO A 227 18.22 0.61 0.85
N ASP A 228 17.60 -0.35 1.54
CA ASP A 228 18.13 -1.69 1.73
C ASP A 228 17.90 -2.54 0.46
N GLY A 229 18.65 -3.63 0.30
CA GLY A 229 18.70 -4.42 -0.94
C GLY A 229 17.39 -5.05 -1.41
N ALA A 230 16.38 -5.14 -0.56
CA ALA A 230 15.09 -5.75 -0.86
C ALA A 230 13.89 -4.88 -0.40
N ASP A 231 14.11 -3.59 -0.19
CA ASP A 231 13.05 -2.67 0.23
C ASP A 231 12.01 -2.48 -0.88
N PHE A 232 10.74 -2.52 -0.52
CA PHE A 232 9.62 -2.02 -1.33
C PHE A 232 8.85 -0.90 -0.62
N LEU A 233 9.26 -0.57 0.59
CA LEU A 233 8.79 0.56 1.39
C LEU A 233 10.01 1.36 1.85
N SER A 234 9.89 2.68 1.95
CA SER A 234 10.88 3.50 2.63
C SER A 234 10.53 3.58 4.11
N PRO A 235 11.32 3.01 5.03
CA PRO A 235 11.07 3.11 6.46
C PRO A 235 10.81 4.54 6.92
N SER A 236 11.69 5.48 6.56
CA SER A 236 11.57 6.88 6.98
C SER A 236 10.35 7.58 6.39
N LEU A 237 10.04 7.35 5.11
CA LEU A 237 8.87 7.99 4.49
C LEU A 237 7.55 7.36 4.95
N CYS A 238 7.49 6.04 5.21
CA CYS A 238 6.32 5.41 5.80
C CYS A 238 6.01 5.95 7.19
N GLU A 239 7.05 6.20 8.00
CA GLU A 239 6.89 6.81 9.32
C GLU A 239 6.35 8.23 9.20
N ALA A 240 6.91 9.06 8.32
CA ALA A 240 6.42 10.42 8.09
C ALA A 240 4.99 10.43 7.51
N ASP A 241 4.66 9.48 6.61
CA ASP A 241 3.31 9.32 6.06
C ASP A 241 2.29 8.87 7.11
N LEU A 242 2.69 8.07 8.10
CA LEU A 242 1.86 7.75 9.25
C LEU A 242 1.69 8.96 10.18
N MET A 243 2.79 9.65 10.52
CA MET A 243 2.75 10.76 11.49
C MET A 243 1.92 11.94 11.00
N ARG A 244 1.88 12.23 9.69
CA ARG A 244 0.96 13.24 9.14
C ARG A 244 -0.52 12.91 9.33
N ARG A 245 -0.85 11.61 9.53
CA ARG A 245 -2.24 11.19 9.80
C ARG A 245 -2.67 11.42 11.25
N VAL A 246 -1.72 11.47 12.17
CA VAL A 246 -1.99 11.49 13.62
C VAL A 246 -1.64 12.82 14.29
N LEU A 247 -0.88 13.68 13.64
CA LEU A 247 -0.53 15.00 14.14
C LEU A 247 -1.30 16.09 13.40
N PRO A 248 -1.77 17.14 14.11
CA PRO A 248 -2.22 18.38 13.47
C PRO A 248 -1.13 18.97 12.57
N GLN A 249 -1.50 19.67 11.48
CA GLN A 249 -0.58 20.18 10.48
C GLN A 249 0.65 20.91 11.06
N GLY A 250 0.45 21.83 11.99
CA GLY A 250 1.55 22.61 12.58
C GLY A 250 2.47 21.77 13.48
N GLU A 251 1.94 20.74 14.15
CA GLU A 251 2.74 19.79 14.93
C GLU A 251 3.51 18.85 14.02
N PHE A 252 2.86 18.36 12.94
CA PHE A 252 3.48 17.52 11.95
C PHE A 252 4.68 18.25 11.27
N GLN A 253 4.50 19.51 10.88
CA GLN A 253 5.56 20.31 10.28
C GLN A 253 6.78 20.43 11.21
N LYS A 254 6.56 20.70 12.50
CA LYS A 254 7.63 20.78 13.51
C LYS A 254 8.33 19.44 13.70
N TRP A 255 7.53 18.36 13.83
CA TRP A 255 8.05 17.01 13.98
C TRP A 255 8.88 16.59 12.74
N LEU A 256 8.38 16.85 11.53
CA LEU A 256 9.09 16.50 10.29
C LEU A 256 10.45 17.20 10.17
N ARG A 257 10.57 18.46 10.63
CA ARG A 257 11.85 19.19 10.67
C ARG A 257 12.87 18.58 11.65
N GLN A 258 12.41 17.98 12.72
CA GLN A 258 13.28 17.27 13.65
C GLN A 258 13.62 15.87 13.12
N TYR A 259 12.67 15.22 12.47
CA TYR A 259 12.80 13.86 11.94
C TYR A 259 13.68 13.79 10.70
N LEU A 260 13.52 14.73 9.76
CA LEU A 260 14.35 14.87 8.55
C LEU A 260 14.93 16.30 8.49
N PRO A 261 15.94 16.64 9.33
CA PRO A 261 16.39 18.01 9.53
C PRO A 261 17.04 18.63 8.28
N ARG A 262 17.50 17.81 7.34
CA ARG A 262 18.15 18.24 6.10
C ARG A 262 17.28 18.03 4.85
N LEU A 263 15.97 17.90 5.03
CA LEU A 263 15.01 17.67 3.94
C LEU A 263 15.12 18.73 2.83
N GLU A 264 15.26 20.00 3.21
CA GLU A 264 15.37 21.12 2.25
C GLU A 264 16.69 21.12 1.45
N GLN A 265 17.71 20.47 1.97
CA GLN A 265 18.99 20.25 1.29
C GLN A 265 18.98 18.97 0.43
N LYS A 266 17.88 18.23 0.37
CA LYS A 266 17.77 16.91 -0.26
C LYS A 266 18.82 15.92 0.29
N ASP A 267 19.05 15.96 1.58
CA ASP A 267 20.00 15.09 2.27
C ASP A 267 19.26 14.19 3.27
N PRO A 268 19.45 12.86 3.22
CA PRO A 268 20.36 12.12 2.32
C PRO A 268 19.82 12.04 0.87
N GLN A 269 20.72 12.24 -0.09
CA GLN A 269 20.36 12.23 -1.52
C GLN A 269 19.65 10.92 -1.94
N SER A 270 20.02 9.79 -1.33
CA SER A 270 19.42 8.47 -1.61
C SER A 270 17.91 8.40 -1.40
N LEU A 271 17.35 9.29 -0.57
CA LEU A 271 15.89 9.37 -0.34
C LEU A 271 15.15 10.08 -1.48
N PHE A 272 15.85 10.93 -2.23
CA PHE A 272 15.28 11.81 -3.27
C PHE A 272 15.59 11.35 -4.70
N VAL A 273 16.38 10.28 -4.85
CA VAL A 273 16.76 9.67 -6.13
C VAL A 273 16.12 8.29 -6.22
N PRO A 274 15.53 7.91 -7.36
CA PRO A 274 14.98 6.57 -7.53
C PRO A 274 16.00 5.46 -7.28
N ALA A 275 15.53 4.39 -6.67
CA ALA A 275 16.33 3.18 -6.51
C ALA A 275 16.57 2.51 -7.87
N THR A 276 17.80 2.03 -8.08
CA THR A 276 18.19 1.29 -9.28
C THR A 276 17.88 -0.19 -9.12
N VAL A 277 17.19 -0.78 -10.10
CA VAL A 277 16.86 -2.22 -10.12
C VAL A 277 17.80 -2.90 -11.11
N SER A 278 18.73 -3.71 -10.62
CA SER A 278 19.74 -4.37 -11.44
C SER A 278 19.25 -5.65 -12.13
N ASP A 279 18.28 -6.35 -11.51
CA ASP A 279 17.70 -7.58 -12.06
C ASP A 279 16.20 -7.65 -11.67
N ARG A 280 15.32 -7.54 -12.66
CA ARG A 280 13.87 -7.62 -12.47
C ARG A 280 13.31 -9.04 -12.47
N THR A 281 14.14 -10.04 -12.77
CA THR A 281 13.76 -11.46 -12.68
C THR A 281 13.96 -12.02 -11.28
N ASP A 282 14.83 -11.39 -10.47
CA ASP A 282 14.96 -11.71 -9.05
C ASP A 282 13.82 -11.07 -8.24
N PRO A 283 13.01 -11.87 -7.54
CA PRO A 283 11.83 -11.36 -6.84
C PRO A 283 12.13 -10.41 -5.66
N GLN A 284 13.36 -10.45 -5.11
CA GLN A 284 13.76 -9.52 -4.04
C GLN A 284 14.34 -8.22 -4.60
N ILE A 285 15.15 -8.28 -5.66
CA ILE A 285 15.69 -7.09 -6.32
C ILE A 285 14.56 -6.29 -6.99
N ALA A 286 13.57 -6.98 -7.58
CA ALA A 286 12.39 -6.37 -8.18
C ALA A 286 11.52 -5.57 -7.15
N HIS A 287 11.69 -5.79 -5.85
CA HIS A 287 11.06 -4.99 -4.80
C HIS A 287 11.41 -3.50 -4.93
N LEU A 288 12.58 -3.15 -5.42
CA LEU A 288 13.02 -1.76 -5.58
C LEU A 288 12.18 -0.97 -6.60
N ASP A 289 11.53 -1.62 -7.58
CA ASP A 289 10.52 -0.96 -8.42
C ASP A 289 9.28 -0.56 -7.58
N GLY A 290 8.86 -1.43 -6.67
CA GLY A 290 7.80 -1.10 -5.69
C GLY A 290 8.22 -0.01 -4.73
N LEU A 291 9.49 0.05 -4.33
CA LEU A 291 10.02 1.15 -3.52
C LEU A 291 9.87 2.51 -4.22
N ASN A 292 10.17 2.58 -5.53
CA ASN A 292 9.98 3.81 -6.29
C ASN A 292 8.51 4.25 -6.28
N LEU A 293 7.57 3.33 -6.44
CA LEU A 293 6.14 3.62 -6.34
C LEU A 293 5.71 4.04 -4.92
N SER A 294 6.16 3.33 -3.89
CA SER A 294 5.78 3.62 -2.50
C SER A 294 6.40 4.92 -1.98
N ARG A 295 7.62 5.24 -2.37
CA ARG A 295 8.22 6.55 -2.12
C ARG A 295 7.39 7.67 -2.74
N THR A 296 6.90 7.47 -3.98
CA THR A 296 6.05 8.46 -4.65
C THR A 296 4.81 8.78 -3.83
N TRP A 297 4.05 7.79 -3.39
CA TRP A 297 2.82 8.06 -2.64
C TRP A 297 3.09 8.70 -1.26
N CYS A 298 4.18 8.30 -0.59
CA CYS A 298 4.57 8.93 0.67
C CYS A 298 4.98 10.40 0.46
N LEU A 299 5.85 10.68 -0.52
CA LEU A 299 6.32 12.03 -0.82
C LEU A 299 5.17 12.98 -1.17
N ILE A 300 4.20 12.56 -2.01
CA ILE A 300 3.01 13.33 -2.33
C ILE A 300 2.19 13.62 -1.08
N SER A 301 1.95 12.59 -0.28
CA SER A 301 1.09 12.68 0.89
C SER A 301 1.69 13.58 1.98
N ILE A 302 3.01 13.48 2.20
CA ILE A 302 3.76 14.36 3.10
C ILE A 302 3.71 15.81 2.60
N ALA A 303 3.96 16.02 1.29
CA ALA A 303 3.90 17.35 0.69
C ALA A 303 2.52 18.00 0.85
N LYS A 304 1.44 17.25 0.61
CA LYS A 304 0.05 17.74 0.78
C LYS A 304 -0.29 18.08 2.22
N ALA A 305 0.36 17.46 3.20
CA ALA A 305 0.15 17.73 4.62
C ALA A 305 0.89 18.99 5.12
N LEU A 306 1.86 19.49 4.37
CA LEU A 306 2.58 20.73 4.69
C LEU A 306 1.79 21.96 4.23
N PRO A 307 1.98 23.13 4.88
CA PRO A 307 1.47 24.40 4.38
C PRO A 307 1.91 24.68 2.93
N GLU A 308 1.10 25.39 2.15
CA GLU A 308 1.44 25.72 0.76
C GLU A 308 2.72 26.53 0.62
N SER A 309 3.01 27.36 1.61
CA SER A 309 4.23 28.19 1.68
C SER A 309 5.47 27.43 2.14
N ASP A 310 5.36 26.15 2.54
CA ASP A 310 6.49 25.38 3.03
C ASP A 310 7.44 25.01 1.87
N PRO A 311 8.73 25.41 1.92
CA PRO A 311 9.68 25.14 0.84
C PRO A 311 9.92 23.66 0.59
N ALA A 312 9.78 22.79 1.60
CA ALA A 312 9.91 21.35 1.46
C ALA A 312 8.83 20.76 0.55
N ARG A 313 7.65 21.41 0.46
CA ARG A 313 6.52 20.92 -0.35
C ARG A 313 6.92 20.72 -1.82
N LYS A 314 7.57 21.73 -2.42
CA LYS A 314 8.04 21.64 -3.81
C LYS A 314 9.09 20.55 -3.99
N ILE A 315 10.04 20.44 -3.06
CA ILE A 315 11.11 19.44 -3.10
C ILE A 315 10.53 18.02 -3.09
N LEU A 316 9.55 17.77 -2.22
CA LEU A 316 8.87 16.48 -2.12
C LEU A 316 8.08 16.15 -3.38
N PHE A 317 7.35 17.11 -3.97
CA PHE A 317 6.64 16.89 -5.24
C PHE A 317 7.58 16.63 -6.40
N ASP A 318 8.65 17.41 -6.55
CA ASP A 318 9.66 17.19 -7.60
C ASP A 318 10.29 15.80 -7.49
N SER A 319 10.61 15.37 -6.27
CA SER A 319 11.13 14.02 -6.01
C SER A 319 10.09 12.94 -6.31
N ALA A 320 8.84 13.16 -5.93
CA ALA A 320 7.76 12.22 -6.24
C ALA A 320 7.62 11.99 -7.76
N LEU A 321 7.75 13.03 -8.58
CA LEU A 321 7.67 12.91 -10.03
C LEU A 321 8.76 12.01 -10.63
N VAL A 322 10.01 12.12 -10.17
CA VAL A 322 11.10 11.29 -10.69
C VAL A 322 10.94 9.83 -10.26
N HIS A 323 10.50 9.59 -9.02
CA HIS A 323 10.21 8.25 -8.52
C HIS A 323 9.01 7.62 -9.25
N ALA A 324 7.93 8.41 -9.50
CA ALA A 324 6.77 7.96 -10.27
C ALA A 324 7.15 7.53 -11.67
N LYS A 325 7.95 8.33 -12.37
CA LYS A 325 8.40 8.03 -13.73
C LYS A 325 9.17 6.71 -13.79
N GLU A 326 10.08 6.50 -12.84
CA GLU A 326 10.88 5.28 -12.78
C GLU A 326 10.01 4.07 -12.43
N GLY A 327 9.22 4.13 -11.35
CA GLY A 327 8.40 2.98 -10.91
C GLY A 327 7.30 2.59 -11.90
N LEU A 328 6.61 3.57 -12.52
CA LEU A 328 5.55 3.29 -13.49
C LEU A 328 6.05 2.65 -14.78
N ALA A 329 7.28 2.94 -15.19
CA ALA A 329 7.86 2.36 -16.41
C ALA A 329 7.99 0.82 -16.38
N HIS A 330 7.97 0.23 -15.18
CA HIS A 330 8.25 -1.19 -14.97
C HIS A 330 7.08 -2.00 -14.39
N VAL A 331 5.89 -1.42 -14.28
CA VAL A 331 4.68 -2.12 -13.76
C VAL A 331 4.27 -3.30 -14.66
N ALA A 332 4.43 -3.17 -15.96
CA ALA A 332 4.14 -4.20 -16.95
C ALA A 332 5.44 -4.59 -17.69
N SER A 333 6.36 -5.19 -16.97
CA SER A 333 7.69 -5.54 -17.47
C SER A 333 7.74 -6.86 -18.25
N GLY A 334 6.68 -7.68 -18.21
CA GLY A 334 6.64 -9.03 -18.76
C GLY A 334 7.12 -10.11 -17.77
N ASP A 335 7.72 -9.73 -16.64
CA ASP A 335 8.18 -10.67 -15.62
C ASP A 335 7.19 -10.81 -14.47
N TYR A 336 6.88 -12.06 -14.11
CA TYR A 336 5.90 -12.36 -13.05
C TYR A 336 6.38 -11.91 -11.66
N ALA A 337 7.69 -11.80 -11.42
CA ALA A 337 8.23 -11.34 -10.14
C ALA A 337 7.73 -9.94 -9.75
N GLY A 338 7.53 -9.06 -10.74
CA GLY A 338 6.95 -7.73 -10.56
C GLY A 338 5.46 -7.66 -10.87
N GLU A 339 5.02 -8.25 -12.02
CA GLU A 339 3.65 -8.06 -12.54
C GLU A 339 2.53 -8.54 -11.60
N HIS A 340 2.81 -9.52 -10.72
CA HIS A 340 1.78 -10.05 -9.83
C HIS A 340 1.35 -9.08 -8.73
N TRP A 341 2.11 -8.00 -8.48
CA TRP A 341 1.81 -7.05 -7.39
C TRP A 341 2.05 -5.57 -7.70
N LEU A 342 2.98 -5.20 -8.60
CA LEU A 342 3.32 -3.79 -8.85
C LEU A 342 2.15 -2.94 -9.33
N ALA A 343 1.17 -3.55 -10.04
CA ALA A 343 -0.04 -2.85 -10.46
C ALA A 343 -0.83 -2.26 -9.27
N SER A 344 -0.81 -2.92 -8.10
CA SER A 344 -1.46 -2.40 -6.89
C SER A 344 -0.73 -1.20 -6.30
N PHE A 345 0.60 -1.20 -6.33
CA PHE A 345 1.41 -0.06 -5.90
C PHE A 345 1.23 1.14 -6.83
N ALA A 346 1.18 0.89 -8.14
CA ALA A 346 0.87 1.93 -9.11
C ALA A 346 -0.56 2.49 -8.92
N MET A 347 -1.56 1.64 -8.73
CA MET A 347 -2.94 2.04 -8.44
C MET A 347 -3.02 2.89 -7.16
N GLU A 348 -2.23 2.55 -6.12
CA GLU A 348 -2.17 3.33 -4.88
C GLU A 348 -1.57 4.72 -5.10
N LEU A 349 -0.56 4.84 -5.95
CA LEU A 349 0.00 6.13 -6.34
C LEU A 349 -1.10 7.06 -6.89
N TYR A 350 -1.93 6.56 -7.78
CA TYR A 350 -3.04 7.33 -8.37
C TYR A 350 -4.21 7.58 -7.39
N SER A 351 -4.14 7.03 -6.20
CA SER A 351 -5.14 7.25 -5.15
C SER A 351 -4.77 8.43 -4.22
N ARG A 352 -3.60 9.06 -4.44
CA ARG A 352 -3.05 10.16 -3.64
C ARG A 352 -3.19 11.49 -4.34
#